data_eda1e4310f36f07f01cae9faccba23f7
#
_entry.id   eda1e4310f36f07f01cae9faccba23f7
#
_cell.length_a   1.000
_cell.length_b   1.000
_cell.length_c   1.000
_cell.angle_alpha   90.00
_cell.angle_beta   90.00
_cell.angle_gamma   90.00
#
_symmetry.space_group_name_H-M   'P 1'
#
loop_
_entity.id
_entity.type
_entity.pdbx_description
1 polymer ?
#
loop_
_entity_poly.entity_id
_entity_poly.type
_entity_poly.pdbx_seq_one_letter_code
_entity_poly.pdbx_strand_id
1 'polypeptide(L)'
;MVNVQIKNSPLSIQLSDTESVTVPTGEVWKVTITGRSASLARDGGDGGAYIRRYCKINGSIVASSESNSDAWTGGSTGANATATASSTFPFDTVLVGGDVIKSKDGELNVSGFVVN
;
A
#
# COMPACT_ATOMS: atom_id res chain seq x y z
N MET A 1 -1.00 20.15 -39.33
CA MET A 1 -1.12 18.84 -38.70
C MET A 1 -0.55 18.91 -37.30
N VAL A 2 -1.30 18.43 -36.35
CA VAL A 2 -0.85 18.41 -34.96
C VAL A 2 -0.34 17.02 -34.66
N ASN A 3 0.92 16.95 -34.23
CA ASN A 3 1.48 15.69 -33.75
C ASN A 3 1.21 15.55 -32.26
N VAL A 4 0.43 14.55 -31.92
CA VAL A 4 0.21 14.21 -30.53
C VAL A 4 1.10 13.02 -30.18
N GLN A 5 2.04 13.26 -29.28
CA GLN A 5 2.87 12.19 -28.76
C GLN A 5 2.32 11.76 -27.43
N ILE A 6 1.94 10.49 -27.34
CA ILE A 6 1.50 9.89 -26.09
C ILE A 6 2.70 9.18 -25.51
N LYS A 7 3.14 9.63 -24.35
CA LYS A 7 4.17 8.95 -23.58
C LYS A 7 3.53 7.75 -22.87
N ASN A 8 4.15 6.62 -23.00
CA ASN A 8 3.65 5.41 -22.37
C ASN A 8 4.85 4.67 -21.77
N SER A 9 5.41 5.25 -20.73
CA SER A 9 6.60 4.72 -20.07
C SER A 9 6.21 3.88 -18.86
N PRO A 10 6.75 2.67 -18.72
CA PRO A 10 6.47 1.84 -17.55
C PRO A 10 6.87 2.52 -16.26
N LEU A 11 6.08 2.30 -15.23
CA LEU A 11 6.30 2.85 -13.90
C LEU A 11 6.17 1.74 -12.87
N SER A 12 7.15 1.65 -11.98
CA SER A 12 7.11 0.69 -10.88
C SER A 12 7.81 1.31 -9.68
N ILE A 13 7.07 1.50 -8.61
CA ILE A 13 7.55 2.14 -7.40
C ILE A 13 7.14 1.30 -6.21
N GLN A 14 8.06 1.13 -5.27
CA GLN A 14 7.76 0.53 -3.97
C GLN A 14 7.87 1.62 -2.91
N LEU A 15 6.82 1.74 -2.10
CA LEU A 15 6.80 2.66 -0.97
C LEU A 15 6.82 1.85 0.31
N SER A 16 7.83 2.07 1.13
CA SER A 16 7.89 1.53 2.49
C SER A 16 6.99 2.34 3.40
N ASP A 17 6.81 1.85 4.62
CA ASP A 17 5.98 2.55 5.61
C ASP A 17 6.42 4.02 5.74
N THR A 18 5.45 4.91 5.68
CA THR A 18 5.58 6.35 5.75
C THR A 18 6.24 7.03 4.54
N GLU A 19 6.67 6.27 3.57
CA GLU A 19 7.23 6.87 2.36
C GLU A 19 6.14 7.42 1.46
N SER A 20 6.49 8.43 0.70
CA SER A 20 5.59 9.06 -0.26
C SER A 20 6.29 9.34 -1.57
N VAL A 21 5.50 9.44 -2.63
CA VAL A 21 5.96 9.89 -3.93
C VAL A 21 4.99 10.93 -4.46
N THR A 22 5.54 11.97 -5.07
CA THR A 22 4.75 13.03 -5.70
C THR A 22 4.86 12.88 -7.20
N VAL A 23 3.71 12.92 -7.88
CA VAL A 23 3.68 12.91 -9.33
C VAL A 23 4.31 14.20 -9.84
N PRO A 24 5.33 14.14 -10.70
CA PRO A 24 5.97 15.34 -11.21
C PRO A 24 5.01 16.22 -12.00
N THR A 25 5.26 17.53 -11.92
CA THR A 25 4.47 18.51 -12.68
C THR A 25 4.52 18.18 -14.18
N GLY A 26 3.36 18.17 -14.80
CA GLY A 26 3.25 17.90 -16.25
C GLY A 26 3.10 16.42 -16.58
N GLU A 27 3.22 15.52 -15.61
CA GLU A 27 3.02 14.09 -15.84
C GLU A 27 1.61 13.65 -15.47
N VAL A 28 1.17 12.62 -16.16
CA VAL A 28 -0.07 11.91 -15.85
C VAL A 28 0.28 10.43 -15.70
N TRP A 29 -0.10 9.86 -14.59
CA TRP A 29 0.19 8.46 -14.27
C TRP A 29 -1.09 7.66 -14.26
N LYS A 30 -1.11 6.57 -15.02
CA LYS A 30 -2.16 5.58 -14.94
C LYS A 30 -1.60 4.38 -14.18
N VAL A 31 -2.06 4.17 -12.96
CA VAL A 31 -1.43 3.22 -12.05
C VAL A 31 -2.43 2.33 -11.34
N THR A 32 -1.93 1.17 -10.94
CA THR A 32 -2.57 0.28 -9.98
C THR A 32 -1.72 0.26 -8.73
N ILE A 33 -2.34 0.51 -7.59
CA ILE A 33 -1.68 0.51 -6.30
C ILE A 33 -2.14 -0.72 -5.53
N THR A 34 -1.18 -1.51 -5.06
CA THR A 34 -1.47 -2.71 -4.29
C THR A 34 -0.72 -2.69 -2.97
N GLY A 35 -1.31 -3.26 -1.94
CA GLY A 35 -0.61 -3.53 -0.70
C GLY A 35 0.23 -4.78 -0.85
N ARG A 36 1.46 -4.76 -0.35
CA ARG A 36 2.32 -5.94 -0.35
C ARG A 36 1.91 -6.90 0.75
N SER A 37 2.11 -8.17 0.50
CA SER A 37 1.91 -9.20 1.53
C SER A 37 2.84 -8.95 2.70
N ALA A 38 2.32 -9.13 3.89
CA ALA A 38 3.09 -9.04 5.11
C ALA A 38 2.52 -9.97 6.17
N SER A 39 3.36 -10.32 7.11
CA SER A 39 2.92 -11.08 8.26
C SER A 39 3.56 -10.50 9.52
N LEU A 40 2.82 -10.55 10.59
CA LEU A 40 3.29 -10.16 11.90
C LEU A 40 3.00 -11.29 12.87
N ALA A 41 4.02 -11.75 13.57
CA ALA A 41 3.88 -12.76 14.60
C ALA A 41 4.17 -12.11 15.95
N ARG A 42 3.38 -12.46 16.94
CA ARG A 42 3.60 -12.04 18.32
C ARG A 42 3.62 -13.28 19.20
N ASP A 43 4.60 -13.29 20.09
CA ASP A 43 4.78 -14.37 21.06
C ASP A 43 4.15 -13.99 22.39
N GLY A 44 3.51 -14.96 22.98
CA GLY A 44 3.17 -14.95 24.39
C GLY A 44 1.87 -14.30 24.76
N GLY A 45 1.20 -14.90 25.68
CA GLY A 45 0.15 -14.37 26.50
C GLY A 45 -1.09 -13.91 25.76
N ASP A 46 -1.69 -12.93 26.36
CA ASP A 46 -2.87 -12.28 25.81
C ASP A 46 -2.48 -11.36 24.70
N GLY A 47 -3.15 -11.45 23.63
CA GLY A 47 -2.96 -10.50 22.58
C GLY A 47 -3.10 -11.11 21.21
N GLY A 48 -3.18 -10.25 20.25
CA GLY A 48 -3.28 -10.61 18.86
C GLY A 48 -2.16 -10.02 18.07
N ALA A 49 -2.00 -10.50 16.88
CA ALA A 49 -1.22 -9.87 15.85
C ALA A 49 -2.15 -9.07 14.96
N TYR A 50 -1.71 -7.91 14.55
CA TYR A 50 -2.55 -6.99 13.80
C TYR A 50 -1.71 -6.30 12.74
N ILE A 51 -2.20 -6.34 11.51
CA ILE A 51 -1.53 -5.70 10.39
C ILE A 51 -2.52 -4.77 9.71
N ARG A 52 -2.08 -3.56 9.49
CA ARG A 52 -2.82 -2.55 8.71
C ARG A 52 -1.97 -2.08 7.55
N ARG A 53 -2.66 -1.64 6.53
CA ARG A 53 -2.05 -0.94 5.42
C ARG A 53 -3.02 0.08 4.90
N TYR A 54 -2.48 1.25 4.63
CA TYR A 54 -3.27 2.33 4.07
C TYR A 54 -2.54 2.92 2.88
N CYS A 55 -3.30 3.21 1.84
CA CYS A 55 -2.85 4.06 0.76
C CYS A 55 -3.54 5.41 0.92
N LYS A 56 -2.76 6.45 1.01
CA LYS A 56 -3.26 7.81 1.05
C LYS A 56 -2.93 8.52 -0.24
N ILE A 57 -3.90 9.24 -0.78
CA ILE A 57 -3.66 10.15 -1.90
C ILE A 57 -4.10 11.53 -1.43
N ASN A 58 -3.15 12.46 -1.49
CA ASN A 58 -3.36 13.84 -1.06
C ASN A 58 -3.91 13.93 0.37
N GLY A 59 -3.40 13.06 1.25
CA GLY A 59 -3.77 13.07 2.65
C GLY A 59 -5.04 12.30 3.02
N SER A 60 -5.74 11.76 2.04
CA SER A 60 -6.98 10.99 2.29
C SER A 60 -6.75 9.51 2.05
N ILE A 61 -7.29 8.67 2.91
CA ILE A 61 -7.21 7.22 2.74
C ILE A 61 -8.14 6.84 1.59
N VAL A 62 -7.57 6.23 0.55
CA VAL A 62 -8.33 5.79 -0.63
C VAL A 62 -8.44 4.27 -0.70
N ALA A 63 -7.57 3.56 -0.01
CA ALA A 63 -7.61 2.11 0.07
C ALA A 63 -6.98 1.66 1.38
N SER A 64 -7.50 0.60 1.95
CA SER A 64 -6.98 0.06 3.19
C SER A 64 -7.20 -1.44 3.26
N SER A 65 -6.37 -2.10 4.05
CA SER A 65 -6.60 -3.48 4.42
C SER A 65 -6.14 -3.73 5.83
N GLU A 66 -6.79 -4.65 6.46
CA GLU A 66 -6.49 -5.04 7.83
C GLU A 66 -6.54 -6.56 7.93
N SER A 67 -5.66 -7.08 8.77
CA SER A 67 -5.71 -8.47 9.16
C SER A 67 -5.37 -8.55 10.63
N ASN A 68 -6.12 -9.33 11.37
CA ASN A 68 -5.80 -9.58 12.75
C ASN A 68 -5.95 -11.07 13.06
N SER A 69 -5.23 -11.53 14.05
CA SER A 69 -5.44 -12.85 14.61
C SER A 69 -5.13 -12.81 16.10
N ASP A 70 -5.97 -13.49 16.85
CA ASP A 70 -5.85 -13.56 18.27
C ASP A 70 -5.37 -14.96 18.67
N ALA A 71 -4.41 -15.01 19.58
CA ALA A 71 -4.03 -16.24 20.23
C ALA A 71 -4.05 -16.00 21.72
N TRP A 72 -4.88 -16.76 22.42
CA TRP A 72 -5.02 -16.65 23.86
C TRP A 72 -5.16 -18.05 24.45
N THR A 73 -4.41 -18.33 25.49
CA THR A 73 -4.35 -19.67 26.05
C THR A 73 -4.68 -19.69 27.55
N GLY A 74 -5.40 -18.72 28.05
CA GLY A 74 -5.85 -18.75 29.43
C GLY A 74 -4.73 -18.67 30.47
N GLY A 75 -3.67 -17.96 30.16
CA GLY A 75 -2.55 -17.79 31.09
C GLY A 75 -1.41 -18.74 30.86
N SER A 76 -1.48 -19.60 29.88
CA SER A 76 -0.34 -20.42 29.49
C SER A 76 0.74 -19.58 28.86
N THR A 77 1.98 -19.98 29.03
CA THR A 77 3.10 -19.37 28.34
C THR A 77 3.23 -19.97 26.94
N GLY A 78 3.74 -19.19 26.01
CA GLY A 78 4.05 -19.69 24.68
C GLY A 78 2.92 -19.56 23.68
N ALA A 79 1.90 -18.79 23.94
CA ALA A 79 0.88 -18.49 22.94
C ALA A 79 1.47 -17.59 21.87
N ASN A 80 1.25 -17.95 20.62
CA ASN A 80 1.70 -17.18 19.47
C ASN A 80 0.53 -16.73 18.65
N ALA A 81 0.55 -15.48 18.24
CA ALA A 81 -0.42 -14.93 17.33
C ALA A 81 0.28 -14.48 16.06
N THR A 82 -0.29 -14.80 14.91
CA THR A 82 0.23 -14.40 13.63
C THR A 82 -0.88 -13.77 12.80
N ALA A 83 -0.66 -12.57 12.35
CA ALA A 83 -1.53 -11.92 11.40
C ALA A 83 -0.85 -11.87 10.05
N THR A 84 -1.58 -12.24 9.01
CA THR A 84 -1.07 -12.21 7.65
C THR A 84 -2.02 -11.40 6.80
N ALA A 85 -1.48 -10.40 6.13
CA ALA A 85 -2.22 -9.64 5.16
C ALA A 85 -1.59 -9.86 3.80
N SER A 86 -2.36 -10.35 2.87
CA SER A 86 -1.89 -10.61 1.52
C SER A 86 -2.72 -9.80 0.55
N SER A 87 -2.08 -9.28 -0.48
CA SER A 87 -2.67 -8.72 -1.69
C SER A 87 -4.07 -8.12 -1.48
N THR A 88 -4.15 -7.09 -0.79
CA THR A 88 -5.35 -6.77 -0.08
C THR A 88 -6.22 -5.74 -0.76
N PHE A 89 -5.70 -5.02 -1.69
CA PHE A 89 -6.48 -4.13 -2.52
C PHE A 89 -5.74 -3.86 -3.81
N PRO A 90 -6.35 -4.06 -4.97
CA PRO A 90 -5.94 -3.29 -6.13
C PRO A 90 -6.74 -1.98 -6.14
N PHE A 91 -6.06 -0.89 -6.34
CA PHE A 91 -6.69 0.42 -6.50
C PHE A 91 -6.17 1.05 -7.79
N ASP A 92 -7.05 1.13 -8.78
CA ASP A 92 -6.72 1.70 -10.08
C ASP A 92 -7.08 3.18 -10.10
N THR A 93 -6.15 4.00 -10.53
CA THR A 93 -6.40 5.44 -10.57
C THR A 93 -5.54 6.12 -11.61
N VAL A 94 -5.93 7.34 -11.94
CA VAL A 94 -5.14 8.24 -12.77
C VAL A 94 -4.73 9.42 -11.88
N LEU A 95 -3.45 9.69 -11.84
CA LEU A 95 -2.88 10.76 -11.03
C LEU A 95 -2.23 11.78 -11.94
N VAL A 96 -2.27 13.03 -11.50
CA VAL A 96 -1.70 14.15 -12.26
C VAL A 96 -0.64 14.85 -11.42
N GLY A 97 0.13 15.70 -12.07
CA GLY A 97 1.21 16.42 -11.40
C GLY A 97 0.76 17.10 -10.11
N GLY A 98 1.52 16.90 -9.05
CA GLY A 98 1.23 17.39 -7.72
C GLY A 98 0.51 16.41 -6.81
N ASP A 99 -0.08 15.35 -7.35
CA ASP A 99 -0.70 14.33 -6.50
C ASP A 99 0.36 13.57 -5.71
N VAL A 100 0.05 13.27 -4.46
CA VAL A 100 0.97 12.60 -3.53
C VAL A 100 0.39 11.27 -3.11
N ILE A 101 1.13 10.20 -3.35
CA ILE A 101 0.80 8.86 -2.84
C ILE A 101 1.65 8.62 -1.60
N LYS A 102 1.04 8.21 -0.52
CA LYS A 102 1.74 7.89 0.71
C LYS A 102 1.32 6.56 1.25
N SER A 103 2.30 5.77 1.68
CA SER A 103 2.07 4.53 2.40
C SER A 103 1.99 4.81 3.89
N LYS A 104 1.07 4.14 4.57
CA LYS A 104 0.97 4.20 6.02
C LYS A 104 0.69 2.81 6.57
N ASP A 105 1.46 2.45 7.60
CA ASP A 105 1.35 1.18 8.31
C ASP A 105 1.61 -0.05 7.42
N GLY A 106 2.48 0.10 6.43
CA GLY A 106 2.84 -1.01 5.58
C GLY A 106 3.51 -0.56 4.31
N GLU A 107 3.56 -1.46 3.35
CA GLU A 107 4.24 -1.22 2.08
C GLU A 107 3.25 -1.24 0.93
N LEU A 108 3.51 -0.42 -0.06
CA LEU A 108 2.71 -0.32 -1.28
C LEU A 108 3.56 -0.57 -2.51
N ASN A 109 2.95 -1.15 -3.53
CA ASN A 109 3.49 -1.18 -4.88
C ASN A 109 2.62 -0.29 -5.76
N VAL A 110 3.27 0.58 -6.51
CA VAL A 110 2.62 1.42 -7.50
C VAL A 110 3.15 1.01 -8.85
N SER A 111 2.30 0.52 -9.72
CA SER A 111 2.73 0.05 -11.02
C SER A 111 1.78 0.56 -12.10
N GLY A 112 2.29 0.79 -13.27
CA GLY A 112 1.50 1.28 -14.38
C GLY A 112 2.35 2.01 -15.39
N PHE A 113 1.85 3.15 -15.84
CA PHE A 113 2.50 3.89 -16.92
C PHE A 113 2.41 5.39 -16.69
N VAL A 114 3.47 6.07 -17.10
CA VAL A 114 3.42 7.52 -17.33
C VAL A 114 2.84 7.71 -18.72
N VAL A 115 1.65 8.30 -18.81
CA VAL A 115 0.95 8.42 -20.08
C VAL A 115 1.04 9.82 -20.67
N ASN A 116 1.65 10.73 -19.96
CA ASN A 116 1.95 12.05 -20.50
C ASN A 116 3.09 12.70 -19.74
#